data_948f16c9ad90263ea68a3ba3696981e8
#
_entry.id   948f16c9ad90263ea68a3ba3696981e8
#
_cell.length_a   1.000
_cell.length_b   1.000
_cell.length_c   1.000
_cell.angle_alpha   90.00
_cell.angle_beta   90.00
_cell.angle_gamma   90.00
#
_symmetry.space_group_name_H-M   'P 1'
#
loop_
_entity.id
_entity.type
_entity.pdbx_description
1 polymer ?
#
loop_
_entity_poly.entity_id
_entity_poly.type
_entity_poly.pdbx_seq_one_letter_code
_entity_poly.pdbx_strand_id
1 'polypeptide(L)'
;MLGMLGGLYGMFIPHPTVKASGEELPLVPVTAQTQQVNWSHYGNDAGGSRFAALDQINRNNVSKLKEAWRFQTGDMTTGTGNGAEDQLTPLQVGDKVFLCTPHNNIIALDADTGKQIWKAEVNSKADAWERCRGVGYFDSTQALVQPTLAGASAVTAVANNTACPRRIYTNTPDGRLIAVNADTGERCKDFGVDGTVNLLEGLGAGTQAPRFEVTSAPTIAGTSIIVGSRIADNFAADMPGGVIRAYDVITGQLRWAFDPRNPNPNYVLKPGEIYKRSSANSWAAMSYDPQMNTVFLPMGSSSVDVWGGNRQPVDHKYNSSVLALDATTGKEKWV
;
A
#
# COMPACT_ATOMS: atom_id res chain seq x y z
N MET A 1 7.47 -30.05 -34.60
CA MET A 1 8.78 -29.52 -34.98
C MET A 1 8.75 -28.13 -35.58
N LEU A 2 7.83 -27.77 -36.46
CA LEU A 2 7.75 -26.42 -37.06
C LEU A 2 7.49 -25.28 -36.03
N GLY A 3 6.71 -25.53 -34.99
CA GLY A 3 6.43 -24.52 -33.98
C GLY A 3 7.64 -24.17 -33.09
N MET A 4 8.53 -25.12 -32.86
CA MET A 4 9.75 -24.91 -32.06
C MET A 4 10.81 -24.10 -32.83
N LEU A 5 10.89 -24.29 -34.14
CA LEU A 5 11.76 -23.50 -35.01
C LEU A 5 11.28 -22.05 -35.16
N GLY A 6 9.96 -21.81 -35.20
CA GLY A 6 9.37 -20.48 -35.23
C GLY A 6 9.62 -19.71 -33.96
N GLY A 7 9.54 -20.35 -32.78
CA GLY A 7 9.85 -19.75 -31.49
C GLY A 7 11.34 -19.40 -31.36
N LEU A 8 12.24 -20.26 -31.79
CA LEU A 8 13.68 -20.00 -31.82
C LEU A 8 14.03 -18.84 -32.76
N TYR A 9 13.42 -18.81 -33.95
CA TYR A 9 13.63 -17.70 -34.89
C TYR A 9 13.17 -16.36 -34.33
N GLY A 10 12.01 -16.36 -33.65
CA GLY A 10 11.51 -15.12 -32.97
C GLY A 10 12.43 -14.56 -31.89
N MET A 11 13.22 -15.40 -31.21
CA MET A 11 14.19 -14.98 -30.22
C MET A 11 15.38 -14.18 -30.79
N PHE A 12 15.66 -14.34 -32.07
CA PHE A 12 16.79 -13.69 -32.75
C PHE A 12 16.36 -12.53 -33.65
N ILE A 13 15.07 -12.23 -33.74
CA ILE A 13 14.61 -11.05 -34.44
C ILE A 13 14.90 -9.82 -33.54
N PRO A 14 15.66 -8.83 -34.01
CA PRO A 14 15.86 -7.61 -33.25
C PRO A 14 14.51 -6.97 -32.98
N HIS A 15 14.13 -6.90 -31.72
CA HIS A 15 12.95 -6.11 -31.33
C HIS A 15 13.22 -4.64 -31.64
N PRO A 16 12.23 -3.90 -32.18
CA PRO A 16 12.40 -2.47 -32.39
C PRO A 16 12.68 -1.82 -31.02
N THR A 17 13.87 -1.34 -30.85
CA THR A 17 14.22 -0.50 -29.70
C THR A 17 13.45 0.82 -29.85
N VAL A 18 12.55 1.10 -28.95
CA VAL A 18 11.99 2.43 -28.81
C VAL A 18 13.15 3.33 -28.38
N LYS A 19 13.74 4.04 -29.34
CA LYS A 19 14.67 5.12 -29.01
C LYS A 19 13.83 6.21 -28.36
N ALA A 20 14.19 6.58 -27.13
CA ALA A 20 13.70 7.83 -26.56
C ALA A 20 13.93 8.92 -27.61
N SER A 21 12.92 9.72 -27.88
CA SER A 21 13.02 10.87 -28.75
C SER A 21 14.04 11.78 -28.13
N GLY A 22 15.17 11.99 -28.39
CA GLY A 22 16.23 12.71 -27.66
C GLY A 22 15.90 14.17 -27.24
N GLU A 23 14.65 14.46 -27.03
CA GLU A 23 14.19 15.63 -26.29
C GLU A 23 14.48 15.39 -24.82
N GLU A 24 15.60 15.90 -24.35
CA GLU A 24 15.78 16.12 -22.92
C GLU A 24 14.65 17.04 -22.46
N LEU A 25 13.73 16.46 -21.65
CA LEU A 25 12.78 17.30 -20.93
C LEU A 25 13.59 18.36 -20.16
N PRO A 26 13.22 19.65 -20.26
CA PRO A 26 13.93 20.68 -19.54
C PRO A 26 13.96 20.30 -18.07
N LEU A 27 15.18 20.18 -17.52
CA LEU A 27 15.37 19.94 -16.09
C LEU A 27 14.64 21.09 -15.38
N VAL A 28 13.54 20.77 -14.70
CA VAL A 28 12.91 21.72 -13.80
C VAL A 28 13.96 22.10 -12.76
N PRO A 29 14.33 23.39 -12.62
CA PRO A 29 15.30 23.78 -11.60
C PRO A 29 14.79 23.31 -10.24
N VAL A 30 15.47 22.36 -9.66
CA VAL A 30 15.20 21.94 -8.29
C VAL A 30 15.75 23.07 -7.41
N THR A 31 14.88 23.95 -6.95
CA THR A 31 15.24 24.89 -5.88
C THR A 31 15.51 24.07 -4.64
N ALA A 32 16.78 24.02 -4.22
CA ALA A 32 17.19 23.33 -3.01
C ALA A 32 16.31 23.81 -1.83
N GLN A 33 15.51 22.93 -1.29
CA GLN A 33 14.73 23.23 -0.09
C GLN A 33 15.62 22.96 1.11
N THR A 34 15.93 24.00 1.85
CA THR A 34 16.60 23.91 3.16
C THR A 34 15.66 23.43 4.27
N GLN A 35 14.40 23.15 3.96
CA GLN A 35 13.42 22.67 4.91
C GLN A 35 13.55 21.16 5.09
N GLN A 36 13.30 20.73 6.32
CA GLN A 36 13.18 19.32 6.66
C GLN A 36 12.09 18.69 5.79
N VAL A 37 12.48 17.77 4.93
CA VAL A 37 11.57 17.06 4.02
C VAL A 37 11.18 15.77 4.71
N ASN A 38 9.91 15.62 5.05
CA ASN A 38 9.38 14.37 5.56
C ASN A 38 9.26 13.34 4.43
N TRP A 39 9.53 12.08 4.73
CA TRP A 39 9.21 10.93 3.90
C TRP A 39 7.99 10.23 4.49
N SER A 40 6.81 10.86 4.36
CA SER A 40 5.59 10.48 5.07
C SER A 40 4.73 9.45 4.35
N HIS A 41 5.11 9.07 3.13
CA HIS A 41 4.44 8.05 2.32
C HIS A 41 5.44 7.00 1.86
N TYR A 42 4.98 5.82 1.49
CA TYR A 42 5.81 4.72 1.00
C TYR A 42 6.79 5.14 -0.12
N GLY A 43 6.37 6.02 -0.99
CA GLY A 43 7.17 6.57 -2.09
C GLY A 43 7.58 8.03 -1.89
N ASN A 44 7.78 8.52 -0.68
CA ASN A 44 8.03 9.90 -0.28
C ASN A 44 6.75 10.75 -0.24
N ASP A 45 6.13 10.97 -1.37
CA ASP A 45 4.84 11.64 -1.50
C ASP A 45 3.72 10.65 -1.81
N ALA A 46 2.49 11.13 -1.82
CA ALA A 46 1.31 10.31 -2.10
C ALA A 46 1.32 9.72 -3.52
N GLY A 47 1.93 10.41 -4.48
CA GLY A 47 2.11 9.95 -5.86
C GLY A 47 3.18 8.86 -6.01
N GLY A 48 4.07 8.72 -5.03
CA GLY A 48 5.13 7.72 -5.05
C GLY A 48 6.33 8.11 -5.91
N SER A 49 6.67 9.41 -5.97
CA SER A 49 7.76 9.94 -6.82
C SER A 49 9.14 9.37 -6.45
N ARG A 50 9.33 8.91 -5.21
CA ARG A 50 10.61 8.46 -4.65
C ARG A 50 11.73 9.49 -4.77
N PHE A 51 11.35 10.75 -4.82
CA PHE A 51 12.25 11.87 -5.00
C PHE A 51 12.09 12.89 -3.87
N ALA A 52 13.20 13.35 -3.33
CA ALA A 52 13.28 14.49 -2.43
C ALA A 52 14.29 15.48 -2.97
N ALA A 53 13.95 16.77 -2.98
CA ALA A 53 14.80 17.85 -3.49
C ALA A 53 15.92 18.18 -2.48
N LEU A 54 16.77 17.20 -2.19
CA LEU A 54 17.89 17.31 -1.25
C LEU A 54 19.19 17.27 -2.03
N ASP A 55 20.12 18.19 -1.73
CA ASP A 55 21.42 18.30 -2.38
C ASP A 55 22.63 18.16 -1.45
N GLN A 56 22.37 17.91 -0.14
CA GLN A 56 23.45 17.73 0.86
C GLN A 56 24.35 16.57 0.49
N ILE A 57 23.81 15.51 -0.11
CA ILE A 57 24.58 14.38 -0.63
C ILE A 57 24.62 14.51 -2.14
N ASN A 58 25.84 14.62 -2.69
CA ASN A 58 26.07 14.81 -4.12
C ASN A 58 27.33 14.06 -4.58
N ARG A 59 27.66 14.15 -5.86
CA ARG A 59 28.80 13.45 -6.48
C ARG A 59 30.15 13.76 -5.81
N ASN A 60 30.29 14.93 -5.17
CA ASN A 60 31.56 15.38 -4.58
C ASN A 60 31.75 14.86 -3.14
N ASN A 61 30.71 14.39 -2.48
CA ASN A 61 30.76 14.00 -1.09
C ASN A 61 30.18 12.59 -0.79
N VAL A 62 29.50 11.95 -1.74
CA VAL A 62 28.90 10.62 -1.54
C VAL A 62 29.93 9.57 -1.10
N SER A 63 31.18 9.66 -1.59
CA SER A 63 32.26 8.76 -1.18
C SER A 63 32.75 8.97 0.27
N LYS A 64 32.34 10.07 0.90
CA LYS A 64 32.71 10.41 2.28
C LYS A 64 31.65 10.01 3.30
N LEU A 65 30.53 9.44 2.85
CA LEU A 65 29.48 8.97 3.75
C LEU A 65 30.02 7.91 4.71
N LYS A 66 29.55 8.00 5.94
CA LYS A 66 29.82 7.03 7.00
C LYS A 66 28.50 6.58 7.59
N GLU A 67 28.46 5.34 8.08
CA GLU A 67 27.33 4.86 8.86
C GLU A 67 27.17 5.74 10.10
N ALA A 68 25.99 6.37 10.27
CA ALA A 68 25.67 7.17 11.43
C ALA A 68 25.22 6.26 12.60
N TRP A 69 24.37 5.30 12.32
CA TRP A 69 23.87 4.33 13.28
C TRP A 69 23.33 3.09 12.55
N ARG A 70 23.12 2.03 13.31
CA ARG A 70 22.51 0.78 12.88
C ARG A 70 21.55 0.29 13.94
N PHE A 71 20.36 -0.15 13.53
CA PHE A 71 19.38 -0.73 14.42
C PHE A 71 19.04 -2.16 13.96
N GLN A 72 19.02 -3.09 14.91
CA GLN A 72 18.59 -4.47 14.67
C GLN A 72 17.25 -4.68 15.36
N THR A 73 16.22 -5.05 14.58
CA THR A 73 14.85 -5.23 15.09
C THR A 73 14.71 -6.42 16.05
N GLY A 74 15.60 -7.39 15.93
CA GLY A 74 15.53 -8.66 16.65
C GLY A 74 14.37 -9.56 16.20
N ASP A 75 13.62 -9.16 15.19
CA ASP A 75 12.46 -9.88 14.69
C ASP A 75 12.83 -10.62 13.40
N MET A 76 13.47 -11.76 13.56
CA MET A 76 13.81 -12.67 12.48
C MET A 76 13.02 -13.96 12.63
N THR A 77 12.55 -14.52 11.53
CA THR A 77 11.97 -15.86 11.61
C THR A 77 13.03 -16.90 11.83
N THR A 78 12.75 -17.78 12.75
CA THR A 78 13.63 -18.91 13.11
C THR A 78 13.25 -20.21 12.41
N GLY A 79 12.27 -20.19 11.49
CA GLY A 79 11.66 -21.37 10.90
C GLY A 79 12.32 -21.82 9.59
N THR A 80 12.44 -23.12 9.43
CA THR A 80 12.86 -23.81 8.20
C THR A 80 11.66 -24.00 7.25
N GLY A 81 10.92 -23.01 6.95
CA GLY A 81 9.73 -23.20 6.14
C GLY A 81 9.49 -21.99 5.26
N ASN A 82 8.43 -21.35 5.47
CA ASN A 82 7.93 -20.28 4.63
C ASN A 82 8.44 -18.92 5.13
N GLY A 83 9.73 -18.69 5.06
CA GLY A 83 10.51 -17.60 5.62
C GLY A 83 9.84 -16.24 5.75
N ALA A 84 10.24 -15.45 6.74
CA ALA A 84 9.93 -14.04 6.76
C ALA A 84 10.86 -13.29 5.82
N GLU A 85 10.30 -12.27 5.21
CA GLU A 85 11.03 -11.40 4.30
C GLU A 85 10.99 -9.98 4.85
N ASP A 86 12.16 -9.36 4.97
CA ASP A 86 12.24 -7.94 5.21
C ASP A 86 12.18 -7.20 3.88
N GLN A 87 11.03 -6.61 3.58
CA GLN A 87 10.77 -5.84 2.36
C GLN A 87 10.44 -4.37 2.68
N LEU A 88 10.81 -3.93 3.85
CA LEU A 88 10.43 -2.65 4.42
C LEU A 88 10.97 -1.45 3.63
N THR A 89 10.09 -0.47 3.44
CA THR A 89 10.45 0.93 3.19
C THR A 89 10.04 1.74 4.42
N PRO A 90 10.99 2.29 5.21
CA PRO A 90 10.67 3.07 6.39
C PRO A 90 10.06 4.43 6.01
N LEU A 91 9.26 5.00 6.92
CA LEU A 91 8.83 6.40 6.84
C LEU A 91 9.71 7.25 7.76
N GLN A 92 9.94 8.50 7.38
CA GLN A 92 10.57 9.50 8.24
C GLN A 92 9.62 10.69 8.36
N VAL A 93 9.24 11.04 9.59
CA VAL A 93 8.37 12.18 9.89
C VAL A 93 8.92 12.93 11.10
N GLY A 94 9.28 14.17 10.89
CA GLY A 94 9.94 14.96 11.93
C GLY A 94 11.27 14.32 12.35
N ASP A 95 11.40 14.10 13.63
CA ASP A 95 12.56 13.48 14.29
C ASP A 95 12.47 11.95 14.41
N LYS A 96 11.48 11.32 13.77
CA LYS A 96 11.21 9.89 13.92
C LYS A 96 11.33 9.13 12.61
N VAL A 97 11.86 7.91 12.70
CA VAL A 97 11.80 6.90 11.64
C VAL A 97 10.85 5.80 12.10
N PHE A 98 9.82 5.53 11.30
CA PHE A 98 8.86 4.46 11.55
C PHE A 98 9.13 3.28 10.63
N LEU A 99 9.14 2.10 11.20
CA LEU A 99 9.37 0.87 10.48
C LEU A 99 8.46 -0.25 11.00
N CYS A 100 8.26 -1.27 10.19
CA CYS A 100 7.64 -2.51 10.61
C CYS A 100 8.61 -3.68 10.45
N THR A 101 8.39 -4.73 11.19
CA THR A 101 9.18 -5.95 11.15
C THR A 101 8.47 -7.03 10.33
N PRO A 102 9.11 -8.16 9.99
CA PRO A 102 8.43 -9.27 9.34
C PRO A 102 7.12 -9.70 10.01
N HIS A 103 7.06 -9.76 11.35
CA HIS A 103 5.81 -10.05 12.08
C HIS A 103 4.92 -8.82 12.29
N ASN A 104 5.11 -7.77 11.47
CA ASN A 104 4.34 -6.52 11.47
C ASN A 104 4.41 -5.72 12.79
N ASN A 105 5.37 -5.99 13.68
CA ASN A 105 5.60 -5.12 14.81
C ASN A 105 6.07 -3.76 14.34
N ILE A 106 5.54 -2.69 14.93
CA ILE A 106 5.85 -1.33 14.53
C ILE A 106 6.88 -0.76 15.51
N ILE A 107 7.92 -0.11 14.99
CA ILE A 107 8.98 0.49 15.79
C ILE A 107 9.15 1.94 15.37
N ALA A 108 9.26 2.84 16.34
CA ALA A 108 9.72 4.21 16.12
C ALA A 108 11.14 4.36 16.65
N LEU A 109 12.00 4.92 15.81
CA LEU A 109 13.37 5.26 16.14
C LEU A 109 13.55 6.78 16.09
N ASP A 110 14.44 7.29 16.93
CA ASP A 110 14.99 8.63 16.80
C ASP A 110 15.84 8.70 15.52
N ALA A 111 15.55 9.65 14.65
CA ALA A 111 16.15 9.72 13.31
C ALA A 111 17.65 10.04 13.35
N ASP A 112 18.11 10.79 14.36
CA ASP A 112 19.51 11.20 14.47
C ASP A 112 20.39 10.12 15.10
N THR A 113 19.83 9.38 16.08
CA THR A 113 20.62 8.45 16.91
C THR A 113 20.33 6.98 16.66
N GLY A 114 19.24 6.66 15.96
CA GLY A 114 18.76 5.28 15.75
C GLY A 114 18.26 4.61 17.04
N LYS A 115 18.09 5.34 18.13
CA LYS A 115 17.57 4.77 19.38
C LYS A 115 16.07 4.50 19.27
N GLN A 116 15.65 3.35 19.78
CA GLN A 116 14.24 3.02 19.85
C GLN A 116 13.51 3.96 20.81
N ILE A 117 12.46 4.62 20.30
CA ILE A 117 11.54 5.45 21.08
C ILE A 117 10.45 4.57 21.69
N TRP A 118 9.79 3.78 20.83
CA TRP A 118 8.78 2.81 21.23
C TRP A 118 8.71 1.62 20.27
N LYS A 119 8.10 0.55 20.72
CA LYS A 119 7.73 -0.63 19.91
C LYS A 119 6.30 -1.02 20.23
N ALA A 120 5.48 -1.17 19.20
CA ALA A 120 4.13 -1.72 19.29
C ALA A 120 4.14 -3.16 18.77
N GLU A 121 3.82 -4.10 19.63
CA GLU A 121 3.78 -5.51 19.27
C GLU A 121 2.45 -5.84 18.61
N VAL A 122 2.51 -6.25 17.36
CA VAL A 122 1.38 -6.67 16.54
C VAL A 122 1.31 -8.19 16.48
N ASN A 123 2.49 -8.83 16.37
CA ASN A 123 2.66 -10.27 16.36
C ASN A 123 1.69 -10.92 15.40
N SER A 124 1.82 -10.65 14.11
CA SER A 124 1.00 -11.28 13.09
C SER A 124 1.19 -12.80 13.15
N LYS A 125 0.15 -13.54 12.81
CA LYS A 125 0.10 -15.00 12.93
C LYS A 125 -0.26 -15.64 11.61
N ALA A 126 0.54 -15.35 10.57
CA ALA A 126 0.36 -16.05 9.31
C ALA A 126 1.24 -17.31 9.28
N ASP A 127 0.67 -18.41 8.83
CA ASP A 127 1.39 -19.69 8.72
C ASP A 127 2.40 -19.72 7.56
N ALA A 128 2.50 -18.65 6.78
CA ALA A 128 3.37 -18.56 5.61
C ALA A 128 3.75 -17.12 5.31
N TRP A 129 4.99 -16.92 4.94
CA TRP A 129 5.57 -15.69 4.38
C TRP A 129 5.21 -14.41 5.14
N GLU A 130 5.56 -14.37 6.41
CA GLU A 130 5.49 -13.16 7.21
C GLU A 130 6.31 -12.05 6.56
N ARG A 131 5.67 -10.93 6.27
CA ARG A 131 6.33 -9.78 5.65
C ARG A 131 5.61 -8.48 5.95
N CYS A 132 6.37 -7.42 6.04
CA CYS A 132 5.86 -6.06 6.03
C CYS A 132 6.62 -5.24 5.00
N ARG A 133 5.92 -4.53 4.12
CA ARG A 133 6.55 -3.64 3.13
C ARG A 133 6.60 -2.19 3.56
N GLY A 134 5.89 -1.83 4.61
CA GLY A 134 5.87 -0.48 5.15
C GLY A 134 4.61 -0.19 5.95
N VAL A 135 4.54 1.02 6.46
CA VAL A 135 3.44 1.54 7.26
C VAL A 135 2.82 2.77 6.57
N GLY A 136 1.58 3.12 6.93
CA GLY A 136 0.94 4.38 6.55
C GLY A 136 1.03 5.38 7.68
N TYR A 137 1.12 6.67 7.37
CA TYR A 137 1.11 7.77 8.33
C TYR A 137 -0.02 8.74 8.05
N PHE A 138 -0.70 9.19 9.10
CA PHE A 138 -1.72 10.23 9.01
C PHE A 138 -1.63 11.18 10.21
N ASP A 139 -1.80 12.46 9.94
CA ASP A 139 -1.82 13.53 10.96
C ASP A 139 -3.10 14.35 10.82
N SER A 140 -4.03 14.20 11.78
CA SER A 140 -5.28 14.93 11.80
C SER A 140 -5.12 16.40 12.18
N THR A 141 -3.95 16.79 12.70
CA THR A 141 -3.66 18.19 13.06
C THR A 141 -3.25 19.03 11.85
N GLN A 142 -2.88 18.38 10.75
CA GLN A 142 -2.53 19.07 9.52
C GLN A 142 -3.78 19.29 8.66
N ALA A 143 -3.88 20.47 8.06
CA ALA A 143 -4.94 20.78 7.12
C ALA A 143 -4.78 19.86 5.86
N LEU A 144 -5.81 19.07 5.60
CA LEU A 144 -5.86 18.32 4.34
C LEU A 144 -6.17 19.32 3.21
N VAL A 145 -5.22 19.49 2.31
CA VAL A 145 -5.47 20.19 1.06
C VAL A 145 -6.34 19.26 0.21
N GLN A 146 -7.64 19.50 0.18
CA GLN A 146 -8.51 18.90 -0.82
C GLN A 146 -8.45 19.78 -2.07
N PRO A 147 -8.06 19.23 -3.19
CA PRO A 147 -8.10 19.96 -4.45
C PRO A 147 -9.55 20.15 -4.87
N THR A 148 -9.79 21.33 -5.26
CA THR A 148 -11.07 21.70 -5.87
C THR A 148 -10.91 21.69 -7.38
N LEU A 149 -11.68 20.89 -8.04
CA LEU A 149 -12.06 21.17 -9.42
C LEU A 149 -12.75 22.55 -9.40
N ALA A 150 -12.08 23.53 -10.01
CA ALA A 150 -12.58 24.88 -10.29
C ALA A 150 -13.49 25.51 -9.19
N GLY A 151 -12.89 26.16 -8.23
CA GLY A 151 -13.56 27.26 -7.54
C GLY A 151 -14.12 27.00 -6.13
N ALA A 152 -13.86 25.89 -5.47
CA ALA A 152 -14.24 25.71 -4.08
C ALA A 152 -13.05 25.23 -3.25
N SER A 153 -12.55 26.07 -2.35
CA SER A 153 -11.57 25.69 -1.34
C SER A 153 -12.28 25.05 -0.17
N ALA A 154 -12.32 23.73 -0.10
CA ALA A 154 -12.74 23.04 1.11
C ALA A 154 -11.52 22.50 1.84
N VAL A 155 -11.03 23.26 2.82
CA VAL A 155 -10.18 22.70 3.87
C VAL A 155 -11.13 21.94 4.80
N THR A 156 -11.21 20.64 4.64
CA THR A 156 -11.93 19.81 5.62
C THR A 156 -11.00 19.63 6.81
N ALA A 157 -11.23 20.40 7.86
CA ALA A 157 -10.62 20.12 9.16
C ALA A 157 -11.10 18.73 9.59
N VAL A 158 -10.18 17.78 9.67
CA VAL A 158 -10.45 16.51 10.36
C VAL A 158 -10.69 16.86 11.82
N ALA A 159 -11.72 16.30 12.44
CA ALA A 159 -12.06 16.61 13.81
C ALA A 159 -10.84 16.41 14.74
N ASN A 160 -10.28 17.48 15.25
CA ASN A 160 -9.09 17.51 16.11
C ASN A 160 -9.32 16.89 17.51
N ASN A 161 -10.44 16.22 17.72
CA ASN A 161 -10.84 15.73 19.04
C ASN A 161 -10.61 14.22 19.19
N THR A 162 -9.47 13.71 18.71
CA THR A 162 -9.12 12.31 18.89
C THR A 162 -8.00 12.19 19.93
N ALA A 163 -8.04 11.14 20.74
CA ALA A 163 -6.93 10.78 21.64
C ALA A 163 -5.66 10.37 20.86
N CYS A 164 -5.76 10.17 19.55
CA CYS A 164 -4.74 9.66 18.66
C CYS A 164 -4.63 10.57 17.42
N PRO A 165 -4.11 11.80 17.55
CA PRO A 165 -4.13 12.76 16.44
C PRO A 165 -3.17 12.40 15.30
N ARG A 166 -2.03 11.78 15.63
CA ARG A 166 -1.05 11.26 14.68
C ARG A 166 -1.03 9.74 14.75
N ARG A 167 -1.15 9.09 13.60
CA ARG A 167 -1.36 7.65 13.52
C ARG A 167 -0.40 6.98 12.58
N ILE A 168 0.05 5.81 12.98
CA ILE A 168 0.72 4.82 12.11
C ILE A 168 -0.24 3.67 11.89
N TYR A 169 -0.39 3.27 10.63
CA TYR A 169 -1.19 2.12 10.24
C TYR A 169 -0.30 1.01 9.71
N THR A 170 -0.61 -0.20 10.09
CA THR A 170 -0.07 -1.41 9.47
C THR A 170 -1.20 -2.38 9.16
N ASN A 171 -1.04 -3.13 8.10
CA ASN A 171 -1.87 -4.30 7.84
C ASN A 171 -1.04 -5.56 8.00
N THR A 172 -1.69 -6.67 8.23
CA THR A 172 -1.04 -7.93 8.53
C THR A 172 -1.45 -9.03 7.57
N PRO A 173 -0.59 -10.02 7.31
CA PRO A 173 -0.93 -11.18 6.48
C PRO A 173 -2.13 -11.97 7.02
N ASP A 174 -2.37 -11.95 8.33
CA ASP A 174 -3.54 -12.58 8.97
C ASP A 174 -4.83 -11.74 8.87
N GLY A 175 -4.83 -10.66 8.07
CA GLY A 175 -6.04 -9.92 7.70
C GLY A 175 -6.51 -8.89 8.72
N ARG A 176 -5.61 -8.21 9.42
CA ARG A 176 -5.92 -7.07 10.30
C ARG A 176 -5.38 -5.77 9.73
N LEU A 177 -6.14 -4.68 9.87
CA LEU A 177 -5.65 -3.32 9.71
C LEU A 177 -5.62 -2.66 11.09
N ILE A 178 -4.47 -2.15 11.49
CA ILE A 178 -4.16 -1.74 12.86
C ILE A 178 -3.73 -0.28 12.85
N ALA A 179 -4.22 0.50 13.82
CA ALA A 179 -3.82 1.88 14.05
C ALA A 179 -3.15 2.05 15.41
N VAL A 180 -1.97 2.68 15.44
CA VAL A 180 -1.29 3.06 16.67
C VAL A 180 -0.97 4.56 16.67
N ASN A 181 -0.87 5.13 17.86
CA ASN A 181 -0.43 6.51 18.05
C ASN A 181 1.05 6.65 17.65
N ALA A 182 1.34 7.56 16.73
CA ALA A 182 2.70 7.78 16.21
C ALA A 182 3.69 8.29 17.28
N ASP A 183 3.19 8.85 18.37
CA ASP A 183 4.04 9.37 19.43
C ASP A 183 4.33 8.34 20.53
N THR A 184 3.39 7.42 20.80
CA THR A 184 3.48 6.51 21.96
C THR A 184 3.53 5.04 21.57
N GLY A 185 3.10 4.65 20.34
CA GLY A 185 2.95 3.25 19.93
C GLY A 185 1.71 2.56 20.49
N GLU A 186 0.90 3.23 21.30
CA GLU A 186 -0.34 2.66 21.86
C GLU A 186 -1.43 2.53 20.79
N ARG A 187 -2.34 1.57 20.96
CA ARG A 187 -3.49 1.39 20.07
C ARG A 187 -4.40 2.61 20.05
N CYS A 188 -4.78 3.07 18.87
CA CYS A 188 -5.80 4.11 18.70
C CYS A 188 -7.19 3.49 18.92
N LYS A 189 -7.70 3.51 20.14
CA LYS A 189 -8.93 2.80 20.55
C LYS A 189 -10.20 3.25 19.83
N ASP A 190 -10.17 4.44 19.23
CA ASP A 190 -11.24 4.99 18.39
C ASP A 190 -11.26 4.44 16.95
N PHE A 191 -10.29 3.56 16.60
CA PHE A 191 -10.18 2.94 15.29
C PHE A 191 -10.66 1.48 15.34
N GLY A 192 -11.73 1.14 14.62
CA GLY A 192 -12.32 -0.19 14.58
C GLY A 192 -12.70 -0.70 15.97
N VAL A 193 -12.29 -1.92 16.28
CA VAL A 193 -12.42 -2.51 17.61
C VAL A 193 -11.04 -2.51 18.27
N ASP A 194 -10.87 -1.71 19.30
CA ASP A 194 -9.61 -1.57 20.06
C ASP A 194 -8.37 -1.38 19.16
N GLY A 195 -8.47 -0.43 18.21
CA GLY A 195 -7.39 -0.10 17.28
C GLY A 195 -7.24 -1.05 16.11
N THR A 196 -8.24 -1.87 15.81
CA THR A 196 -8.14 -2.94 14.80
C THR A 196 -9.41 -3.05 13.96
N VAL A 197 -9.23 -3.18 12.64
CA VAL A 197 -10.28 -3.55 11.67
C VAL A 197 -10.00 -4.95 11.14
N ASN A 198 -11.04 -5.78 11.06
CA ASN A 198 -10.97 -7.11 10.48
C ASN A 198 -11.10 -7.04 8.95
N LEU A 199 -10.02 -7.35 8.24
CA LEU A 199 -9.97 -7.36 6.78
C LEU A 199 -10.47 -8.69 6.16
N LEU A 200 -10.81 -9.70 6.96
CA LEU A 200 -11.37 -10.95 6.46
C LEU A 200 -12.89 -10.88 6.27
N GLU A 201 -13.52 -9.84 6.78
CA GLU A 201 -14.96 -9.65 6.66
C GLU A 201 -15.40 -9.60 5.19
N GLY A 202 -16.47 -10.34 4.88
CA GLY A 202 -17.02 -10.41 3.52
C GLY A 202 -16.22 -11.22 2.51
N LEU A 203 -15.15 -11.90 2.91
CA LEU A 203 -14.33 -12.70 1.99
C LEU A 203 -14.69 -14.19 1.95
N GLY A 204 -15.52 -14.65 2.88
CA GLY A 204 -15.98 -16.03 2.94
C GLY A 204 -14.99 -17.00 3.56
N ALA A 205 -15.32 -18.28 3.55
CA ALA A 205 -14.50 -19.32 4.13
C ALA A 205 -13.20 -19.56 3.35
N GLY A 206 -12.17 -20.06 4.04
CA GLY A 206 -10.88 -20.37 3.42
C GLY A 206 -10.04 -19.16 3.07
N THR A 207 -10.22 -18.07 3.79
CA THR A 207 -9.59 -16.76 3.53
C THR A 207 -8.40 -16.50 4.48
N GLN A 208 -7.69 -17.53 4.86
CA GLN A 208 -6.46 -17.38 5.66
C GLN A 208 -5.23 -17.50 4.76
N ALA A 209 -4.08 -17.05 5.27
CA ALA A 209 -2.80 -17.32 4.64
C ALA A 209 -2.61 -18.84 4.39
N PRO A 210 -2.01 -19.24 3.29
CA PRO A 210 -1.44 -18.40 2.25
C PRO A 210 -2.41 -18.00 1.13
N ARG A 211 -3.71 -18.24 1.26
CA ARG A 211 -4.70 -17.96 0.18
C ARG A 211 -5.01 -16.48 0.04
N PHE A 212 -5.00 -15.76 1.15
CA PHE A 212 -5.23 -14.32 1.22
C PHE A 212 -4.22 -13.71 2.17
N GLU A 213 -3.61 -12.60 1.76
CA GLU A 213 -2.67 -11.83 2.58
C GLU A 213 -2.75 -10.36 2.21
N VAL A 214 -2.49 -9.48 3.18
CA VAL A 214 -2.30 -8.06 2.94
C VAL A 214 -0.84 -7.72 3.21
N THR A 215 -0.09 -7.43 2.17
CA THR A 215 1.37 -7.38 2.21
C THR A 215 1.98 -5.99 1.97
N SER A 216 1.27 -5.09 1.27
CA SER A 216 1.77 -3.74 1.00
C SER A 216 1.34 -2.75 2.07
N ALA A 217 2.13 -1.69 2.24
CA ALA A 217 1.77 -0.60 3.13
C ALA A 217 0.35 -0.07 2.82
N PRO A 218 -0.47 0.24 3.85
CA PRO A 218 -1.76 0.90 3.62
C PRO A 218 -1.54 2.25 2.94
N THR A 219 -2.32 2.54 1.91
CA THR A 219 -2.20 3.80 1.17
C THR A 219 -3.12 4.84 1.77
N ILE A 220 -2.55 5.95 2.25
CA ILE A 220 -3.32 7.08 2.78
C ILE A 220 -3.70 8.00 1.64
N ALA A 221 -5.00 8.15 1.41
CA ALA A 221 -5.59 8.99 0.36
C ALA A 221 -6.61 9.97 0.98
N GLY A 222 -6.15 11.18 1.30
CA GLY A 222 -6.94 12.14 2.04
C GLY A 222 -7.34 11.61 3.42
N THR A 223 -8.63 11.43 3.65
CA THR A 223 -9.17 10.86 4.90
C THR A 223 -9.51 9.38 4.79
N SER A 224 -8.99 8.69 3.78
CA SER A 224 -9.21 7.27 3.55
C SER A 224 -7.90 6.47 3.64
N ILE A 225 -8.00 5.26 4.19
CA ILE A 225 -6.97 4.23 4.13
C ILE A 225 -7.41 3.22 3.08
N ILE A 226 -6.63 3.09 2.01
CA ILE A 226 -6.95 2.16 0.92
C ILE A 226 -6.09 0.91 1.06
N VAL A 227 -6.75 -0.23 1.04
CA VAL A 227 -6.16 -1.55 1.24
C VAL A 227 -6.58 -2.48 0.10
N GLY A 228 -5.61 -3.09 -0.54
CA GLY A 228 -5.78 -4.22 -1.43
C GLY A 228 -5.30 -5.51 -0.78
N SER A 229 -5.17 -6.58 -1.56
CA SER A 229 -4.73 -7.87 -1.05
C SER A 229 -3.97 -8.66 -2.11
N ARG A 230 -3.12 -9.56 -1.66
CA ARG A 230 -2.60 -10.66 -2.46
C ARG A 230 -3.55 -11.83 -2.35
N ILE A 231 -3.95 -12.37 -3.48
CA ILE A 231 -4.61 -13.68 -3.57
C ILE A 231 -3.57 -14.65 -4.13
N ALA A 232 -3.42 -15.83 -3.53
CA ALA A 232 -2.40 -16.78 -3.95
C ALA A 232 -2.61 -17.22 -5.41
N ASP A 233 -1.55 -17.08 -6.20
CA ASP A 233 -1.54 -17.39 -7.62
C ASP A 233 -1.60 -18.90 -7.82
N ASN A 234 -2.33 -19.36 -8.83
CA ASN A 234 -2.34 -20.75 -9.31
C ASN A 234 -2.60 -21.83 -8.24
N PHE A 235 -3.18 -21.44 -7.10
CA PHE A 235 -3.45 -22.36 -6.01
C PHE A 235 -4.74 -23.16 -6.23
N ALA A 236 -5.82 -22.48 -6.61
CA ALA A 236 -7.11 -23.08 -6.94
C ALA A 236 -7.95 -22.13 -7.81
N ALA A 237 -8.92 -22.67 -8.53
CA ALA A 237 -9.86 -21.87 -9.30
C ALA A 237 -10.86 -21.10 -8.40
N ASP A 238 -11.17 -21.65 -7.22
CA ASP A 238 -12.02 -20.99 -6.22
C ASP A 238 -11.17 -20.41 -5.08
N MET A 239 -10.87 -19.12 -5.20
CA MET A 239 -10.06 -18.36 -4.26
C MET A 239 -10.85 -17.18 -3.67
N PRO A 240 -10.41 -16.58 -2.57
CA PRO A 240 -11.00 -15.32 -2.09
C PRO A 240 -11.04 -14.26 -3.18
N GLY A 241 -11.93 -13.27 -3.03
CA GLY A 241 -12.00 -12.13 -3.93
C GLY A 241 -10.90 -11.10 -3.68
N GLY A 242 -10.41 -10.47 -4.76
CA GLY A 242 -9.39 -9.42 -4.69
C GLY A 242 -9.97 -8.03 -4.45
N VAL A 243 -11.01 -7.92 -3.62
CA VAL A 243 -11.69 -6.65 -3.33
C VAL A 243 -10.73 -5.59 -2.78
N ILE A 244 -10.84 -4.37 -3.30
CA ILE A 244 -10.14 -3.19 -2.80
C ILE A 244 -11.10 -2.43 -1.88
N ARG A 245 -10.63 -2.01 -0.71
CA ARG A 245 -11.46 -1.35 0.30
C ARG A 245 -10.83 -0.09 0.83
N ALA A 246 -11.66 0.91 1.09
CA ALA A 246 -11.26 2.12 1.79
C ALA A 246 -11.94 2.21 3.15
N TYR A 247 -11.16 2.60 4.13
CA TYR A 247 -11.59 2.78 5.52
C TYR A 247 -11.35 4.22 5.95
N ASP A 248 -12.19 4.72 6.83
CA ASP A 248 -11.98 6.02 7.45
C ASP A 248 -10.71 6.04 8.31
N VAL A 249 -9.86 7.06 8.15
CA VAL A 249 -8.57 7.14 8.88
C VAL A 249 -8.74 7.27 10.40
N ILE A 250 -9.85 7.80 10.89
CA ILE A 250 -10.08 7.99 12.34
C ILE A 250 -10.82 6.79 12.92
N THR A 251 -11.94 6.41 12.30
CA THR A 251 -12.87 5.43 12.88
C THR A 251 -12.63 4.01 12.41
N GLY A 252 -11.92 3.81 11.30
CA GLY A 252 -11.78 2.49 10.68
C GLY A 252 -13.08 1.95 10.04
N GLN A 253 -14.13 2.77 9.94
CA GLN A 253 -15.35 2.37 9.27
C GLN A 253 -15.12 2.20 7.76
N LEU A 254 -15.71 1.17 7.18
CA LEU A 254 -15.67 0.95 5.74
C LEU A 254 -16.41 2.10 5.04
N ARG A 255 -15.73 2.79 4.13
CA ARG A 255 -16.29 3.86 3.30
C ARG A 255 -16.83 3.34 1.98
N TRP A 256 -16.04 2.51 1.31
CA TRP A 256 -16.41 1.86 0.07
C TRP A 256 -15.61 0.57 -0.16
N ALA A 257 -16.15 -0.27 -1.01
CA ALA A 257 -15.48 -1.45 -1.51
C ALA A 257 -15.64 -1.53 -3.03
N PHE A 258 -14.55 -1.82 -3.72
CA PHE A 258 -14.53 -2.08 -5.15
C PHE A 258 -14.27 -3.57 -5.37
N ASP A 259 -15.27 -4.29 -5.84
CA ASP A 259 -15.18 -5.70 -6.21
C ASP A 259 -15.02 -5.81 -7.73
N PRO A 260 -13.86 -6.24 -8.25
CA PRO A 260 -13.62 -6.30 -9.70
C PRO A 260 -14.62 -7.15 -10.49
N ARG A 261 -15.27 -8.13 -9.85
CA ARG A 261 -16.35 -8.93 -10.48
C ARG A 261 -17.76 -8.40 -10.20
N ASN A 262 -17.89 -7.37 -9.39
CA ASN A 262 -19.13 -6.61 -9.16
C ASN A 262 -18.81 -5.12 -8.99
N PRO A 263 -18.34 -4.41 -10.05
CA PRO A 263 -17.80 -3.07 -9.96
C PRO A 263 -18.89 -1.98 -9.77
N ASN A 264 -19.87 -2.27 -8.93
CA ASN A 264 -20.91 -1.32 -8.55
C ASN A 264 -20.48 -0.55 -7.30
N PRO A 265 -20.15 0.74 -7.38
CA PRO A 265 -19.65 1.51 -6.23
C PRO A 265 -20.71 1.69 -5.13
N ASN A 266 -21.98 1.48 -5.43
CA ASN A 266 -23.07 1.57 -4.47
C ASN A 266 -23.45 0.21 -3.86
N TYR A 267 -22.70 -0.85 -4.21
CA TYR A 267 -22.99 -2.17 -3.67
C TYR A 267 -22.45 -2.29 -2.24
N VAL A 268 -23.36 -2.54 -1.33
CA VAL A 268 -23.04 -2.83 0.07
C VAL A 268 -23.42 -4.28 0.34
N LEU A 269 -22.46 -5.04 0.89
CA LEU A 269 -22.71 -6.42 1.29
C LEU A 269 -23.84 -6.47 2.34
N LYS A 270 -24.80 -7.36 2.12
CA LYS A 270 -25.79 -7.68 3.13
C LYS A 270 -25.21 -8.70 4.12
N PRO A 271 -25.78 -8.82 5.32
CA PRO A 271 -25.40 -9.86 6.28
C PRO A 271 -25.40 -11.25 5.62
N GLY A 272 -24.27 -11.96 5.71
CA GLY A 272 -24.08 -13.29 5.12
C GLY A 272 -23.65 -13.31 3.65
N GLU A 273 -23.64 -12.19 2.94
CA GLU A 273 -23.09 -12.11 1.59
C GLU A 273 -21.56 -12.00 1.63
N ILE A 274 -20.92 -12.40 0.52
CA ILE A 274 -19.48 -12.27 0.32
C ILE A 274 -19.18 -11.61 -1.03
N TYR A 275 -18.03 -10.94 -1.10
CA TYR A 275 -17.49 -10.42 -2.36
C TYR A 275 -17.26 -11.55 -3.36
N LYS A 276 -17.26 -11.22 -4.65
CA LYS A 276 -17.10 -12.21 -5.73
C LYS A 276 -15.72 -12.85 -5.65
N ARG A 277 -15.73 -14.16 -5.61
CA ARG A 277 -14.52 -14.96 -5.47
C ARG A 277 -13.69 -14.96 -6.76
N SER A 278 -12.39 -15.19 -6.61
CA SER A 278 -11.41 -15.35 -7.69
C SER A 278 -11.28 -14.15 -8.62
N SER A 279 -11.66 -12.95 -8.17
CA SER A 279 -11.51 -11.71 -8.93
C SER A 279 -10.05 -11.23 -8.95
N ALA A 280 -9.75 -10.31 -9.87
CA ALA A 280 -8.48 -9.58 -9.90
C ALA A 280 -8.20 -8.92 -8.53
N ASN A 281 -6.93 -8.77 -8.18
CA ASN A 281 -6.50 -8.23 -6.89
C ASN A 281 -5.48 -7.09 -7.09
N SER A 282 -5.19 -6.34 -6.04
CA SER A 282 -4.11 -5.34 -6.04
C SER A 282 -3.25 -5.54 -4.80
N TRP A 283 -2.08 -6.14 -4.97
CA TRP A 283 -1.18 -6.49 -3.88
C TRP A 283 0.06 -5.60 -3.78
N ALA A 284 0.36 -4.84 -4.82
CA ALA A 284 1.48 -3.91 -4.84
C ALA A 284 1.12 -2.56 -4.23
N ALA A 285 2.13 -1.72 -3.98
CA ALA A 285 1.93 -0.37 -3.49
C ALA A 285 1.10 0.46 -4.49
N MET A 286 0.17 1.24 -3.96
CA MET A 286 -0.69 2.14 -4.72
C MET A 286 -0.16 3.57 -4.64
N SER A 287 -0.57 4.42 -5.55
CA SER A 287 -0.30 5.86 -5.52
C SER A 287 -1.59 6.67 -5.49
N TYR A 288 -1.52 7.87 -4.95
CA TYR A 288 -2.66 8.78 -4.82
C TYR A 288 -2.30 10.16 -5.35
N ASP A 289 -3.15 10.68 -6.23
CA ASP A 289 -3.09 12.07 -6.67
C ASP A 289 -4.14 12.87 -5.91
N PRO A 290 -3.72 13.76 -4.98
CA PRO A 290 -4.67 14.58 -4.25
C PRO A 290 -5.35 15.62 -5.13
N GLN A 291 -4.76 16.10 -6.22
CA GLN A 291 -5.37 17.09 -7.11
C GLN A 291 -6.52 16.51 -7.92
N MET A 292 -6.36 15.29 -8.37
CA MET A 292 -7.41 14.56 -9.08
C MET A 292 -8.33 13.77 -8.15
N ASN A 293 -8.03 13.71 -6.85
CA ASN A 293 -8.68 12.81 -5.89
C ASN A 293 -8.76 11.37 -6.42
N THR A 294 -7.63 10.85 -6.91
CA THR A 294 -7.58 9.58 -7.63
C THR A 294 -6.53 8.67 -7.03
N VAL A 295 -6.93 7.45 -6.70
CA VAL A 295 -6.00 6.38 -6.36
C VAL A 295 -5.76 5.53 -7.60
N PHE A 296 -4.49 5.20 -7.84
CA PHE A 296 -4.05 4.32 -8.94
C PHE A 296 -3.61 2.99 -8.36
N LEU A 297 -4.23 1.93 -8.87
CA LEU A 297 -4.07 0.58 -8.37
C LEU A 297 -3.43 -0.30 -9.44
N PRO A 298 -2.25 -0.86 -9.18
CA PRO A 298 -1.67 -1.89 -10.05
C PRO A 298 -2.40 -3.20 -9.82
N MET A 299 -3.20 -3.61 -10.80
CA MET A 299 -4.03 -4.80 -10.71
C MET A 299 -3.26 -6.06 -11.14
N GLY A 300 -3.32 -7.08 -10.32
CA GLY A 300 -2.94 -8.44 -10.67
C GLY A 300 -4.05 -9.18 -11.41
N SER A 301 -3.86 -10.47 -11.63
CA SER A 301 -4.83 -11.29 -12.35
C SER A 301 -5.85 -11.95 -11.41
N SER A 302 -6.97 -12.35 -11.99
CA SER A 302 -7.94 -13.25 -11.36
C SER A 302 -7.34 -14.68 -11.26
N SER A 303 -7.75 -15.45 -10.27
CA SER A 303 -7.31 -16.84 -10.10
C SER A 303 -8.03 -17.75 -11.12
N VAL A 304 -7.32 -18.63 -11.79
CA VAL A 304 -5.90 -18.96 -11.82
C VAL A 304 -5.21 -18.06 -12.83
N ASP A 305 -4.06 -17.46 -12.54
CA ASP A 305 -3.50 -16.44 -13.42
C ASP A 305 -2.78 -17.03 -14.67
N VAL A 306 -2.20 -18.20 -14.60
CA VAL A 306 -1.57 -18.87 -15.79
C VAL A 306 -2.58 -19.61 -16.68
N TRP A 307 -3.84 -19.79 -16.26
CA TRP A 307 -4.86 -20.47 -17.02
C TRP A 307 -6.15 -19.66 -17.13
N GLY A 308 -6.51 -19.27 -18.33
CA GLY A 308 -7.65 -18.37 -18.58
C GLY A 308 -9.01 -19.04 -18.71
N GLY A 309 -9.14 -20.36 -18.58
CA GLY A 309 -10.39 -21.07 -18.86
C GLY A 309 -11.54 -20.80 -17.91
N ASN A 310 -11.27 -20.24 -16.71
CA ASN A 310 -12.29 -19.83 -15.73
C ASN A 310 -12.49 -18.31 -15.68
N ARG A 311 -11.84 -17.53 -16.55
CA ARG A 311 -12.01 -16.08 -16.60
C ARG A 311 -13.39 -15.69 -17.09
N GLN A 312 -13.98 -14.73 -16.39
CA GLN A 312 -15.23 -14.10 -16.79
C GLN A 312 -14.92 -12.91 -17.72
N PRO A 313 -15.87 -12.45 -18.54
CA PRO A 313 -15.66 -11.30 -19.41
C PRO A 313 -15.17 -10.04 -18.67
N VAL A 314 -15.63 -9.80 -17.46
CA VAL A 314 -15.21 -8.69 -16.62
C VAL A 314 -13.75 -8.79 -16.17
N ASP A 315 -13.19 -9.99 -16.04
CA ASP A 315 -11.79 -10.19 -15.67
C ASP A 315 -10.84 -9.62 -16.73
N HIS A 316 -11.21 -9.67 -18.01
CA HIS A 316 -10.42 -9.09 -19.10
C HIS A 316 -10.26 -7.57 -18.99
N LYS A 317 -11.16 -6.90 -18.29
CA LYS A 317 -11.06 -5.45 -18.05
C LYS A 317 -10.06 -5.12 -16.96
N TYR A 318 -10.02 -5.92 -15.88
CA TYR A 318 -9.26 -5.57 -14.68
C TYR A 318 -7.95 -6.33 -14.51
N ASN A 319 -7.80 -7.50 -15.16
CA ASN A 319 -6.56 -8.27 -15.05
C ASN A 319 -5.37 -7.53 -15.64
N SER A 320 -4.25 -7.51 -14.91
CA SER A 320 -2.97 -6.96 -15.37
C SER A 320 -3.10 -5.53 -15.92
N SER A 321 -3.85 -4.70 -15.23
CA SER A 321 -4.18 -3.33 -15.64
C SER A 321 -3.76 -2.31 -14.59
N VAL A 322 -3.88 -1.04 -14.92
CA VAL A 322 -3.91 0.06 -13.96
C VAL A 322 -5.35 0.52 -13.82
N LEU A 323 -5.88 0.45 -12.62
CA LEU A 323 -7.23 0.89 -12.28
C LEU A 323 -7.18 2.22 -11.55
N ALA A 324 -7.92 3.22 -12.05
CA ALA A 324 -8.06 4.51 -11.40
C ALA A 324 -9.44 4.64 -10.75
N LEU A 325 -9.47 4.84 -9.43
CA LEU A 325 -10.69 5.06 -8.66
C LEU A 325 -10.71 6.45 -8.04
N ASP A 326 -11.90 7.02 -7.92
CA ASP A 326 -12.13 8.16 -7.04
C ASP A 326 -11.89 7.76 -5.58
N ALA A 327 -10.95 8.41 -4.90
CA ALA A 327 -10.51 8.01 -3.57
C ALA A 327 -11.58 8.18 -2.48
N THR A 328 -12.57 9.06 -2.71
CA THR A 328 -13.67 9.30 -1.76
C THR A 328 -14.79 8.29 -1.90
N THR A 329 -15.11 7.89 -3.14
CA THR A 329 -16.33 7.11 -3.45
C THR A 329 -16.04 5.69 -3.92
N GLY A 330 -14.81 5.36 -4.28
CA GLY A 330 -14.47 4.08 -4.91
C GLY A 330 -15.00 3.92 -6.34
N LYS A 331 -15.56 4.98 -6.92
CA LYS A 331 -16.07 4.93 -8.29
C LYS A 331 -14.92 4.87 -9.29
N GLU A 332 -15.05 3.96 -10.25
CA GLU A 332 -14.10 3.85 -11.36
C GLU A 332 -14.09 5.13 -12.19
N LYS A 333 -12.89 5.64 -12.44
CA LYS A 333 -12.66 6.72 -13.39
C LYS A 333 -12.23 6.19 -14.75
N TRP A 334 -11.30 5.26 -14.75
CA TRP A 334 -10.82 4.54 -15.94
C TRP A 334 -10.00 3.29 -15.56
N VAL A 335 -9.80 2.46 -16.56
CA VAL A 335 -8.91 1.29 -16.52
C VAL A 335 -8.06 1.30 -17.77
#